data_a216218ed4c64e6308f708511dffc457
#
_entry.id   a216218ed4c64e6308f708511dffc457
#
_cell.length_a   1.000
_cell.length_b   1.000
_cell.length_c   1.000
_cell.angle_alpha   90.00
_cell.angle_beta   90.00
_cell.angle_gamma   90.00
#
_symmetry.space_group_name_H-M   'P 1'
#
loop_
_entity.id
_entity.type
_entity.pdbx_description
1 polymer ?
#
loop_
_entity_poly.entity_id
_entity_poly.type
_entity_poly.pdbx_seq_one_letter_code
_entity_poly.pdbx_strand_id
1 'polypeptide(L)'
;MISAILLLPVVAFLIAAPLTAVLSRLGRRLGTLDSPGAAGHDKVLREVPNIGGISIVAATLLPVAGGLLLLTAAPDSIVERLPALEGYRHRVEAAIGPAWGLVACTLAIHLLGVWDDRRSLGPLMKLLVQAALAGVVAGVVVVVLELEDADAVEGVV
;
A
#
# COMPACT_ATOMS: atom_id res chain seq x y z
N MET A 1 18.46 4.36 11.69
CA MET A 1 17.54 3.35 11.12
C MET A 1 16.42 2.94 12.09
N ILE A 2 16.68 2.59 13.34
CA ILE A 2 15.66 2.16 14.32
C ILE A 2 14.56 3.21 14.54
N SER A 3 14.91 4.48 14.62
CA SER A 3 13.94 5.58 14.80
C SER A 3 12.97 5.73 13.61
N ALA A 4 13.41 5.50 12.39
CA ALA A 4 12.54 5.55 11.21
C ALA A 4 11.56 4.36 11.19
N ILE A 5 12.02 3.16 11.58
CA ILE A 5 11.17 1.96 11.66
C ILE A 5 10.08 2.14 12.72
N LEU A 6 10.39 2.78 13.85
CA LEU A 6 9.41 3.06 14.91
C LEU A 6 8.45 4.19 14.55
N LEU A 7 8.86 5.13 13.70
CA LEU A 7 8.02 6.25 13.26
C LEU A 7 6.93 5.81 12.28
N LEU A 8 7.23 4.87 11.39
CA LEU A 8 6.28 4.40 10.37
C LEU A 8 4.95 3.89 10.94
N PRO A 9 4.92 3.00 11.96
CA PRO A 9 3.66 2.56 12.57
C PRO A 9 2.87 3.70 13.21
N VAL A 10 3.56 4.68 13.80
CA VAL A 10 2.90 5.85 14.41
C VAL A 10 2.24 6.70 13.33
N VAL A 11 2.94 6.99 12.25
CA VAL A 11 2.39 7.75 11.11
C VAL A 11 1.21 6.99 10.49
N ALA A 12 1.36 5.69 10.26
CA ALA A 12 0.28 4.85 9.73
C ALA A 12 -0.95 4.85 10.66
N PHE A 13 -0.76 4.78 11.97
CA PHE A 13 -1.85 4.85 12.96
C PHE A 13 -2.54 6.22 12.94
N LEU A 14 -1.77 7.32 12.89
CA LEU A 14 -2.31 8.68 12.83
C LEU A 14 -3.13 8.95 11.57
N ILE A 15 -2.86 8.24 10.48
CA ILE A 15 -3.65 8.28 9.24
C ILE A 15 -4.85 7.34 9.35
N ALA A 16 -4.64 6.09 9.76
CA ALA A 16 -5.67 5.06 9.78
C ALA A 16 -6.81 5.37 10.74
N ALA A 17 -6.50 5.82 11.96
CA ALA A 17 -7.50 6.02 13.00
C ALA A 17 -8.55 7.10 12.64
N PRO A 18 -8.18 8.34 12.23
CA PRO A 18 -9.16 9.33 11.84
C PRO A 18 -9.89 8.95 10.54
N LEU A 19 -9.18 8.36 9.57
CA LEU A 19 -9.77 7.93 8.32
C LEU A 19 -10.83 6.84 8.55
N THR A 20 -10.53 5.85 9.38
CA THR A 20 -11.50 4.81 9.78
C THR A 20 -12.72 5.41 10.47
N ALA A 21 -12.51 6.37 11.37
CA ALA A 21 -13.61 7.05 12.05
C ALA A 21 -14.52 7.81 11.08
N VAL A 22 -13.94 8.53 10.12
CA VAL A 22 -14.67 9.27 9.08
C VAL A 22 -15.42 8.32 8.16
N LEU A 23 -14.72 7.32 7.61
CA LEU A 23 -15.31 6.32 6.71
C LEU A 23 -16.43 5.52 7.39
N SER A 24 -16.25 5.12 8.66
CA SER A 24 -17.29 4.42 9.41
C SER A 24 -18.56 5.27 9.62
N ARG A 25 -18.39 6.59 9.84
CA ARG A 25 -19.54 7.51 9.93
C ARG A 25 -20.22 7.67 8.56
N LEU A 26 -19.43 7.81 7.50
CA LEU A 26 -19.94 7.96 6.13
C LEU A 26 -20.64 6.67 5.67
N GLY A 27 -20.06 5.50 5.92
CA GLY A 27 -20.64 4.21 5.57
C GLY A 27 -22.01 3.99 6.23
N ARG A 28 -22.13 4.35 7.52
CA ARG A 28 -23.43 4.33 8.21
C ARG A 28 -24.46 5.28 7.59
N ARG A 29 -24.04 6.47 7.14
CA ARG A 29 -24.93 7.44 6.50
C ARG A 29 -25.35 7.02 5.09
N LEU A 30 -24.48 6.35 4.35
CA LEU A 30 -24.73 5.90 2.99
C LEU A 30 -25.39 4.52 2.92
N GLY A 31 -25.61 3.85 4.05
CA GLY A 31 -26.20 2.53 4.10
C GLY A 31 -25.32 1.43 3.46
N THR A 32 -24.01 1.66 3.34
CA THR A 32 -23.04 0.66 2.85
C THR A 32 -22.65 -0.30 3.98
N LEU A 33 -23.66 -0.87 4.61
CA LEU A 33 -23.52 -1.87 5.66
C LEU A 33 -23.46 -3.25 5.01
N ASP A 34 -22.73 -4.16 5.64
CA ASP A 34 -22.72 -5.57 5.23
C ASP A 34 -24.16 -6.08 5.22
N SER A 35 -24.59 -6.64 4.09
CA SER A 35 -25.92 -7.23 3.99
C SER A 35 -26.00 -8.42 4.96
N PRO A 36 -27.10 -8.57 5.71
CA PRO A 36 -27.33 -9.79 6.47
C PRO A 36 -27.24 -10.98 5.50
N GLY A 37 -26.33 -11.91 5.79
CA GLY A 37 -26.06 -13.08 4.95
C GLY A 37 -27.35 -13.81 4.60
N ALA A 38 -27.33 -14.51 3.45
CA ALA A 38 -28.46 -15.26 2.93
C ALA A 38 -29.12 -16.12 4.02
N ALA A 39 -30.45 -16.14 4.01
CA ALA A 39 -31.29 -16.87 4.96
C ALA A 39 -30.78 -18.31 5.21
N GLY A 40 -30.38 -18.60 6.44
CA GLY A 40 -29.90 -19.92 6.87
C GLY A 40 -28.70 -19.93 7.81
N HIS A 41 -28.06 -18.80 8.04
CA HIS A 41 -27.00 -18.72 9.06
C HIS A 41 -27.42 -17.71 10.13
N ASP A 42 -27.64 -18.20 11.36
CA ASP A 42 -27.90 -17.41 12.58
C ASP A 42 -26.69 -16.56 13.02
N LYS A 43 -26.02 -15.91 12.12
CA LYS A 43 -25.03 -14.88 12.47
C LYS A 43 -25.76 -13.56 12.65
N VAL A 44 -25.92 -13.14 13.90
CA VAL A 44 -26.22 -11.74 14.24
C VAL A 44 -25.04 -10.90 13.76
N LEU A 45 -25.05 -10.52 12.48
CA LEU A 45 -24.06 -9.64 11.90
C LEU A 45 -24.26 -8.24 12.49
N ARG A 46 -23.26 -7.78 13.24
CA ARG A 46 -23.19 -6.39 13.61
C ARG A 46 -23.12 -5.59 12.30
N GLU A 47 -23.93 -4.53 12.20
CA GLU A 47 -23.89 -3.57 11.08
C GLU A 47 -22.53 -2.86 11.08
N VAL A 48 -21.52 -3.47 10.49
CA VAL A 48 -20.19 -2.92 10.33
C VAL A 48 -20.03 -2.48 8.89
N PRO A 49 -19.69 -1.21 8.62
CA PRO A 49 -19.43 -0.75 7.26
C PRO A 49 -18.26 -1.52 6.64
N ASN A 50 -18.45 -2.08 5.44
CA ASN A 50 -17.43 -2.85 4.71
C ASN A 50 -16.39 -1.95 4.02
N ILE A 51 -15.87 -0.96 4.74
CA ILE A 51 -14.92 0.05 4.25
C ILE A 51 -13.59 0.07 5.01
N GLY A 52 -13.40 -0.88 5.93
CA GLY A 52 -12.18 -0.98 6.75
C GLY A 52 -10.92 -1.15 5.91
N GLY A 53 -11.00 -1.87 4.79
CA GLY A 53 -9.90 -2.07 3.87
C GLY A 53 -9.35 -0.78 3.27
N ILE A 54 -10.19 0.20 2.99
CA ILE A 54 -9.78 1.50 2.42
C ILE A 54 -8.86 2.25 3.38
N SER A 55 -9.17 2.28 4.67
CA SER A 55 -8.34 2.97 5.66
C SER A 55 -6.99 2.30 5.88
N ILE A 56 -6.95 0.97 5.85
CA ILE A 56 -5.70 0.20 5.98
C ILE A 56 -4.79 0.49 4.78
N VAL A 57 -5.32 0.38 3.56
CA VAL A 57 -4.55 0.62 2.33
C VAL A 57 -4.09 2.07 2.24
N ALA A 58 -4.93 3.04 2.56
CA ALA A 58 -4.54 4.44 2.58
C ALA A 58 -3.45 4.72 3.62
N ALA A 59 -3.56 4.16 4.83
CA ALA A 59 -2.56 4.33 5.89
C ALA A 59 -1.20 3.70 5.52
N THR A 60 -1.19 2.69 4.66
CA THR A 60 0.02 2.05 4.16
C THR A 60 0.58 2.78 2.94
N LEU A 61 -0.25 3.05 1.94
CA LEU A 61 0.21 3.61 0.67
C LEU A 61 0.52 5.10 0.74
N LEU A 62 -0.21 5.91 1.52
CA LEU A 62 0.03 7.36 1.58
C LEU A 62 1.43 7.71 2.10
N PRO A 63 1.94 7.13 3.20
CA PRO A 63 3.30 7.40 3.63
C PRO A 63 4.37 6.92 2.64
N VAL A 64 4.15 5.74 2.03
CA VAL A 64 5.08 5.18 1.05
C VAL A 64 5.11 6.04 -0.22
N ALA A 65 3.96 6.30 -0.82
CA ALA A 65 3.86 7.14 -2.02
C ALA A 65 4.32 8.57 -1.74
N GLY A 66 3.97 9.13 -0.57
CA GLY A 66 4.44 10.45 -0.15
C GLY A 66 5.97 10.51 0.00
N GLY A 67 6.58 9.49 0.58
CA GLY A 67 8.04 9.36 0.66
C GLY A 67 8.69 9.26 -0.71
N LEU A 68 8.14 8.43 -1.61
CA LEU A 68 8.62 8.31 -2.99
C LEU A 68 8.50 9.64 -3.75
N LEU A 69 7.37 10.33 -3.61
CA LEU A 69 7.19 11.65 -4.23
C LEU A 69 8.17 12.68 -3.68
N LEU A 70 8.43 12.69 -2.38
CA LEU A 70 9.44 13.57 -1.79
C LEU A 70 10.84 13.28 -2.34
N LEU A 71 11.20 12.02 -2.52
CA LEU A 71 12.50 11.64 -3.05
C LEU A 71 12.65 11.97 -4.55
N THR A 72 11.57 11.88 -5.32
CA THR A 72 11.62 12.07 -6.78
C THR A 72 11.35 13.51 -7.24
N ALA A 73 10.47 14.22 -6.53
CA ALA A 73 9.94 15.51 -6.97
C ALA A 73 10.31 16.67 -6.04
N ALA A 74 11.02 16.41 -4.92
CA ALA A 74 11.44 17.49 -4.03
C ALA A 74 12.46 18.41 -4.73
N PRO A 75 12.25 19.74 -4.70
CA PRO A 75 13.25 20.70 -5.16
C PRO A 75 14.54 20.54 -4.38
N ASP A 76 15.69 20.80 -5.04
CA ASP A 76 17.01 20.69 -4.41
C ASP A 76 17.12 21.54 -3.14
N SER A 77 16.43 22.69 -3.10
CA SER A 77 16.35 23.55 -1.91
C SER A 77 15.72 22.88 -0.67
N ILE A 78 14.89 21.87 -0.84
CA ILE A 78 14.32 21.06 0.28
C ILE A 78 15.31 19.96 0.65
N VAL A 79 15.94 19.34 -0.33
CA VAL A 79 16.92 18.26 -0.11
C VAL A 79 18.14 18.82 0.65
N GLU A 80 18.64 20.00 0.31
CA GLU A 80 19.74 20.68 1.01
C GLU A 80 19.44 20.98 2.48
N ARG A 81 18.16 21.22 2.82
CA ARG A 81 17.73 21.46 4.22
C ARG A 81 17.58 20.17 5.04
N LEU A 82 17.58 19.03 4.38
CA LEU A 82 17.40 17.72 4.97
C LEU A 82 18.53 16.77 4.53
N PRO A 83 19.75 16.91 5.07
CA PRO A 83 20.92 16.10 4.67
C PRO A 83 20.68 14.59 4.73
N ALA A 84 19.76 14.16 5.59
CA ALA A 84 19.35 12.76 5.66
C ALA A 84 18.68 12.28 4.36
N LEU A 85 17.96 13.15 3.64
CA LEU A 85 17.30 12.83 2.37
C LEU A 85 18.31 12.61 1.23
N GLU A 86 19.38 13.38 1.20
CA GLU A 86 20.41 13.28 0.16
C GLU A 86 21.11 11.90 0.18
N GLY A 87 21.48 11.42 1.36
CA GLY A 87 22.05 10.09 1.51
C GLY A 87 21.09 8.93 1.15
N TYR A 88 19.78 9.14 1.26
CA TYR A 88 18.76 8.18 0.83
C TYR A 88 18.49 8.26 -0.67
N ARG A 89 18.52 9.45 -1.27
CA ARG A 89 18.21 9.66 -2.70
C ARG A 89 19.10 8.78 -3.60
N HIS A 90 20.40 8.79 -3.40
CA HIS A 90 21.33 7.97 -4.18
C HIS A 90 21.11 6.46 -4.00
N ARG A 91 20.78 6.02 -2.78
CA ARG A 91 20.56 4.59 -2.50
C ARG A 91 19.22 4.06 -3.00
N VAL A 92 18.23 4.93 -3.15
CA VAL A 92 16.85 4.55 -3.50
C VAL A 92 16.57 4.77 -4.98
N GLU A 93 17.47 5.46 -5.71
CA GLU A 93 17.24 5.85 -7.11
C GLU A 93 16.95 4.63 -8.00
N ALA A 94 17.71 3.55 -7.86
CA ALA A 94 17.47 2.29 -8.56
C ALA A 94 16.16 1.58 -8.12
N ALA A 95 15.76 1.75 -6.86
CA ALA A 95 14.57 1.13 -6.29
C ALA A 95 13.28 1.92 -6.52
N ILE A 96 13.33 3.17 -7.02
CA ILE A 96 12.16 4.04 -7.19
C ILE A 96 11.14 3.40 -8.15
N GLY A 97 11.57 2.93 -9.31
CA GLY A 97 10.69 2.25 -10.28
C GLY A 97 9.99 1.02 -9.69
N PRO A 98 10.76 0.05 -9.16
CA PRO A 98 10.23 -1.09 -8.43
C PRO A 98 9.27 -0.71 -7.29
N ALA A 99 9.58 0.30 -6.51
CA ALA A 99 8.73 0.75 -5.40
C ALA A 99 7.37 1.28 -5.90
N TRP A 100 7.34 2.05 -6.99
CA TRP A 100 6.09 2.44 -7.64
C TRP A 100 5.32 1.24 -8.19
N GLY A 101 6.01 0.23 -8.71
CA GLY A 101 5.41 -1.04 -9.11
C GLY A 101 4.68 -1.73 -7.96
N LEU A 102 5.31 -1.80 -6.78
CA LEU A 102 4.69 -2.36 -5.57
C LEU A 102 3.46 -1.55 -5.12
N VAL A 103 3.54 -0.22 -5.15
CA VAL A 103 2.40 0.66 -4.86
C VAL A 103 1.24 0.38 -5.82
N ALA A 104 1.53 0.28 -7.12
CA ALA A 104 0.52 0.00 -8.13
C ALA A 104 -0.12 -1.39 -7.97
N CYS A 105 0.68 -2.43 -7.71
CA CYS A 105 0.18 -3.79 -7.46
C CYS A 105 -0.69 -3.85 -6.19
N THR A 106 -0.27 -3.19 -5.12
CA THR A 106 -1.05 -3.13 -3.86
C THR A 106 -2.38 -2.43 -4.08
N LEU A 107 -2.38 -1.33 -4.83
CA LEU A 107 -3.61 -0.62 -5.20
C LEU A 107 -4.51 -1.47 -6.09
N ALA A 108 -3.95 -2.20 -7.06
CA ALA A 108 -4.71 -3.08 -7.95
C ALA A 108 -5.39 -4.22 -7.18
N ILE A 109 -4.69 -4.88 -6.24
CA ILE A 109 -5.26 -5.91 -5.37
C ILE A 109 -6.40 -5.33 -4.53
N HIS A 110 -6.21 -4.13 -3.98
CA HIS A 110 -7.22 -3.46 -3.18
C HIS A 110 -8.47 -3.14 -4.01
N LEU A 111 -8.29 -2.58 -5.21
CA LEU A 111 -9.40 -2.28 -6.11
C LEU A 111 -10.14 -3.54 -6.55
N LEU A 112 -9.42 -4.65 -6.77
CA LEU A 112 -10.04 -5.96 -7.02
C LEU A 112 -10.91 -6.40 -5.84
N GLY A 113 -10.43 -6.25 -4.60
CA GLY A 113 -11.20 -6.55 -3.40
C GLY A 113 -12.46 -5.70 -3.28
N VAL A 114 -12.36 -4.39 -3.48
CA VAL A 114 -13.51 -3.47 -3.48
C VAL A 114 -14.50 -3.79 -4.60
N TRP A 115 -14.01 -4.21 -5.76
CA TRP A 115 -14.88 -4.66 -6.85
C TRP A 115 -15.62 -5.93 -6.50
N ASP A 116 -14.91 -6.90 -5.94
CA ASP A 116 -15.49 -8.18 -5.51
C ASP A 116 -16.60 -8.01 -4.44
N ASP A 117 -16.38 -7.09 -3.50
CA ASP A 117 -17.37 -6.74 -2.49
C ASP A 117 -18.68 -6.18 -3.09
N ARG A 118 -18.59 -5.54 -4.26
CA ARG A 118 -19.76 -5.00 -4.98
C ARG A 118 -20.37 -5.95 -5.99
N ARG A 119 -19.54 -6.76 -6.63
CA ARG A 119 -19.93 -7.75 -7.64
C ARG A 119 -19.12 -9.00 -7.41
N SER A 120 -19.73 -10.01 -6.84
CA SER A 120 -19.08 -11.30 -6.58
C SER A 120 -18.37 -11.80 -7.83
N LEU A 121 -17.04 -11.70 -7.83
CA LEU A 121 -16.19 -12.29 -8.87
C LEU A 121 -16.08 -13.79 -8.62
N GLY A 122 -16.13 -14.58 -9.68
CA GLY A 122 -15.91 -16.01 -9.56
C GLY A 122 -14.52 -16.33 -8.98
N PRO A 123 -14.37 -17.45 -8.24
CA PRO A 123 -13.11 -17.79 -7.56
C PRO A 123 -11.91 -17.91 -8.52
N LEU A 124 -12.14 -18.37 -9.74
CA LEU A 124 -11.10 -18.47 -10.78
C LEU A 124 -10.55 -17.12 -11.20
N MET A 125 -11.44 -16.12 -11.38
CA MET A 125 -11.03 -14.76 -11.76
C MET A 125 -10.18 -14.12 -10.67
N LYS A 126 -10.59 -14.27 -9.40
CA LYS A 126 -9.79 -13.78 -8.26
C LYS A 126 -8.41 -14.41 -8.25
N LEU A 127 -8.34 -15.73 -8.39
CA LEU A 127 -7.09 -16.48 -8.37
C LEU A 127 -6.16 -16.04 -9.52
N LEU A 128 -6.68 -15.88 -10.73
CA LEU A 128 -5.88 -15.47 -11.89
C LEU A 128 -5.30 -14.07 -11.73
N VAL A 129 -6.11 -13.11 -11.29
CA VAL A 129 -5.63 -11.73 -11.07
C VAL A 129 -4.60 -11.68 -9.94
N GLN A 130 -4.86 -12.38 -8.83
CA GLN A 130 -3.92 -12.45 -7.71
C GLN A 130 -2.61 -13.12 -8.11
N ALA A 131 -2.66 -14.22 -8.88
CA ALA A 131 -1.47 -14.91 -9.38
C ALA A 131 -0.67 -14.03 -10.34
N ALA A 132 -1.34 -13.29 -11.24
CA ALA A 132 -0.69 -12.35 -12.14
C ALA A 132 0.02 -11.22 -11.37
N LEU A 133 -0.65 -10.60 -10.40
CA LEU A 133 -0.07 -9.55 -9.57
C LEU A 133 1.07 -10.07 -8.69
N ALA A 134 0.95 -11.28 -8.14
CA ALA A 134 2.03 -11.93 -7.41
C ALA A 134 3.26 -12.18 -8.30
N GLY A 135 3.05 -12.59 -9.55
CA GLY A 135 4.12 -12.74 -10.55
C GLY A 135 4.83 -11.41 -10.85
N VAL A 136 4.08 -10.32 -10.99
CA VAL A 136 4.67 -8.98 -11.17
C VAL A 136 5.50 -8.58 -9.96
N VAL A 137 4.97 -8.77 -8.74
CA VAL A 137 5.71 -8.46 -7.50
C VAL A 137 6.99 -9.29 -7.40
N ALA A 138 6.92 -10.60 -7.69
CA ALA A 138 8.09 -11.47 -7.69
C ALA A 138 9.15 -10.99 -8.71
N GLY A 139 8.73 -10.62 -9.92
CA GLY A 139 9.62 -10.05 -10.93
C GLY A 139 10.29 -8.75 -10.47
N VAL A 140 9.54 -7.86 -9.82
CA VAL A 140 10.07 -6.62 -9.24
C VAL A 140 11.13 -6.91 -8.17
N VAL A 141 10.86 -7.89 -7.29
CA VAL A 141 11.82 -8.28 -6.23
C VAL A 141 13.10 -8.83 -6.83
N VAL A 142 13.02 -9.69 -7.84
CA VAL A 142 14.19 -10.23 -8.53
C VAL A 142 15.04 -9.12 -9.14
N VAL A 143 14.42 -8.17 -9.85
CA VAL A 143 15.14 -7.03 -10.44
C VAL A 143 15.85 -6.18 -9.38
N VAL A 144 15.20 -5.94 -8.23
CA VAL A 144 15.84 -5.19 -7.13
C VAL A 144 17.06 -5.92 -6.57
N LEU A 145 16.95 -7.24 -6.38
CA LEU A 145 18.07 -8.05 -5.88
C LEU A 145 19.24 -8.10 -6.86
N GLU A 146 18.96 -8.20 -8.16
CA GLU A 146 20.01 -8.17 -9.19
C GLU A 146 20.73 -6.82 -9.24
N LEU A 147 20.02 -5.71 -9.02
CA LEU A 147 20.63 -4.39 -8.96
C LEU A 147 21.53 -4.22 -7.73
N GLU A 148 21.11 -4.71 -6.56
CA GLU A 148 21.94 -4.68 -5.34
C GLU A 148 23.22 -5.50 -5.50
N ASP A 149 23.13 -6.67 -6.13
CA ASP A 149 24.30 -7.51 -6.38
C ASP A 149 25.29 -6.85 -7.38
N ALA A 150 24.79 -6.17 -8.41
CA ALA A 150 25.63 -5.44 -9.37
C ALA A 150 26.41 -4.29 -8.71
N ASP A 151 25.74 -3.49 -7.88
CA ASP A 151 26.36 -2.38 -7.13
C ASP A 151 27.41 -2.89 -6.12
N ALA A 152 27.18 -4.05 -5.53
CA ALA A 152 28.13 -4.68 -4.61
C ALA A 152 29.43 -5.12 -5.29
N VAL A 153 29.35 -5.54 -6.55
CA VAL A 153 30.53 -5.97 -7.34
C VAL A 153 31.34 -4.76 -7.81
N GLU A 154 30.69 -3.66 -8.22
CA GLU A 154 31.40 -2.44 -8.65
C GLU A 154 32.11 -1.71 -7.51
N GLY A 155 31.59 -1.82 -6.28
CA GLY A 155 32.21 -1.21 -5.10
C GLY A 155 33.47 -1.91 -4.56
N VAL A 156 33.88 -3.05 -5.13
CA VAL A 156 35.03 -3.87 -4.70
C VAL A 156 36.25 -3.66 -5.62
N VAL A 157 36.12 -2.96 -6.72
CA VAL A 157 37.19 -2.60 -7.67
C VAL A 157 37.71 -1.22 -7.38
#